data_885a03d8269bda6656d2677bca04f1ed
#
_entry.id   885a03d8269bda6656d2677bca04f1ed
#
_cell.length_a   1.000
_cell.length_b   1.000
_cell.length_c   1.000
_cell.angle_alpha   90.00
_cell.angle_beta   90.00
_cell.angle_gamma   90.00
#
_symmetry.space_group_name_H-M   'P 1'
#
loop_
_entity.id
_entity.type
_entity.pdbx_description
1 polymer ?
#
loop_
_entity_poly.entity_id
_entity_poly.type
_entity_poly.pdbx_seq_one_letter_code
_entity_poly.pdbx_strand_id
1 'polypeptide(L)' 'MQKQYPEVHSLEESLVILQKYKDDLTKEQYEAIRSNIGNFAIEDMFLNERNIIDNIKIIKGEATANEIITEYKKEWGIS' A
#
# COMPACT_ATOMS: atom_id res chain seq x y z
N MET A 1 -18.36 9.82 0.08
CA MET A 1 -17.85 9.37 1.39
C MET A 1 -16.62 8.52 1.19
N GLN A 2 -15.57 8.78 1.94
CA GLN A 2 -14.34 8.01 1.84
C GLN A 2 -14.48 6.65 2.50
N LYS A 3 -13.89 5.65 1.86
CA LYS A 3 -13.80 4.34 2.44
C LYS A 3 -12.69 4.36 3.50
N GLN A 4 -13.03 3.92 4.71
CA GLN A 4 -12.07 3.88 5.80
C GLN A 4 -11.50 2.47 5.94
N TYR A 5 -10.22 2.40 6.22
CA TYR A 5 -9.53 1.15 6.50
C TYR A 5 -9.06 1.16 7.95
N PRO A 6 -9.00 0.00 8.61
CA PRO A 6 -8.47 -0.07 9.96
C PRO A 6 -7.04 0.47 10.04
N GLU A 7 -6.72 1.11 11.14
CA GLU A 7 -5.36 1.55 11.38
C GLU A 7 -4.46 0.34 11.60
N VAL A 8 -3.22 0.47 11.17
CA VAL A 8 -2.21 -0.58 11.30
C VAL A 8 -1.12 -0.06 12.23
N HIS A 9 -0.80 -0.84 13.26
CA HIS A 9 0.11 -0.44 14.30
C HIS A 9 1.40 -1.25 14.37
N SER A 10 1.59 -2.21 13.46
CA SER A 10 2.80 -3.02 13.46
C SER A 10 3.15 -3.51 12.07
N LEU A 11 4.43 -3.85 11.90
CA LEU A 11 4.92 -4.45 10.66
C LEU A 11 4.21 -5.76 10.39
N GLU A 12 3.95 -6.56 11.41
CA GLU A 12 3.28 -7.84 11.26
C GLU A 12 1.88 -7.69 10.66
N GLU A 13 1.13 -6.68 11.12
CA GLU A 13 -0.21 -6.42 10.58
C GLU A 13 -0.14 -6.06 9.10
N SER A 14 0.83 -5.23 8.71
CA SER A 14 1.03 -4.88 7.30
C SER A 14 1.36 -6.13 6.46
N LEU A 15 2.22 -7.00 6.97
CA LEU A 15 2.59 -8.21 6.25
C LEU A 15 1.43 -9.19 6.12
N VAL A 16 0.59 -9.28 7.15
CA VAL A 16 -0.62 -10.12 7.08
C VAL A 16 -1.55 -9.62 5.97
N ILE A 17 -1.71 -8.30 5.86
CA ILE A 17 -2.50 -7.72 4.78
C ILE A 17 -1.91 -8.08 3.41
N LEU A 18 -0.60 -7.94 3.26
CA LEU A 18 0.07 -8.27 2.01
C LEU A 18 -0.14 -9.75 1.63
N GLN A 19 -0.14 -10.65 2.61
CA GLN A 19 -0.35 -12.07 2.35
C GLN A 19 -1.70 -12.37 1.70
N LYS A 20 -2.72 -11.54 1.93
CA LYS A 20 -4.02 -11.71 1.29
C LYS A 20 -3.95 -11.59 -0.23
N TYR A 21 -2.96 -10.87 -0.73
CA TYR A 21 -2.79 -10.60 -2.16
C TYR A 21 -1.66 -11.40 -2.78
N LYS A 22 -1.05 -12.28 -2.03
CA LYS A 22 0.13 -13.05 -2.47
C LYS A 22 -0.12 -13.82 -3.76
N ASP A 23 -1.31 -14.42 -3.89
CA ASP A 23 -1.64 -15.23 -5.06
C ASP A 23 -1.78 -14.40 -6.34
N ASP A 24 -2.01 -13.10 -6.20
CA ASP A 24 -2.12 -12.18 -7.33
C ASP A 24 -0.79 -11.55 -7.72
N LEU A 25 0.28 -11.91 -7.03
CA LEU A 25 1.59 -11.31 -7.22
C LEU A 25 2.62 -12.37 -7.60
N THR A 26 3.57 -11.98 -8.44
CA THR A 26 4.75 -12.81 -8.66
C THR A 26 5.61 -12.75 -7.40
N LYS A 27 6.54 -13.69 -7.28
CA LYS A 27 7.49 -13.68 -6.16
C LYS A 27 8.25 -12.36 -6.09
N GLU A 28 8.70 -11.86 -7.24
CA GLU A 28 9.45 -10.61 -7.30
C GLU A 28 8.61 -9.42 -6.87
N GLN A 29 7.35 -9.36 -7.32
CA GLN A 29 6.42 -8.30 -6.93
C GLN A 29 6.15 -8.34 -5.42
N TYR A 30 5.90 -9.52 -4.89
CA TYR A 30 5.66 -9.71 -3.46
C TYR A 30 6.85 -9.22 -2.63
N GLU A 31 8.06 -9.62 -3.01
CA GLU A 31 9.28 -9.24 -2.30
C GLU A 31 9.53 -7.73 -2.37
N ALA A 32 9.25 -7.11 -3.51
CA ALA A 32 9.42 -5.67 -3.67
C ALA A 32 8.48 -4.90 -2.73
N ILE A 33 7.22 -5.31 -2.65
CA ILE A 33 6.25 -4.66 -1.76
C ILE A 33 6.62 -4.92 -0.30
N ARG A 34 7.03 -6.13 0.02
CA ARG A 34 7.47 -6.48 1.37
C ARG A 34 8.64 -5.61 1.82
N SER A 35 9.60 -5.36 0.93
CA SER A 35 10.73 -4.47 1.21
C SER A 35 10.26 -3.04 1.48
N ASN A 36 9.32 -2.54 0.70
CA ASN A 36 8.77 -1.21 0.91
C ASN A 36 8.08 -1.10 2.28
N ILE A 37 7.30 -2.12 2.65
CA ILE A 37 6.64 -2.15 3.95
C ILE A 37 7.68 -2.09 5.06
N GLY A 38 8.76 -2.86 4.95
CA GLY A 38 9.83 -2.87 5.93
C GLY A 38 10.53 -1.52 6.04
N ASN A 39 10.78 -0.86 4.92
CA ASN A 39 11.43 0.45 4.91
C ASN A 39 10.57 1.50 5.59
N PHE A 40 9.26 1.49 5.37
CA PHE A 40 8.37 2.42 6.06
C PHE A 40 8.29 2.12 7.56
N ALA A 41 8.34 0.85 7.95
CA ALA A 41 8.30 0.46 9.35
C ALA A 41 9.50 0.97 10.14
N ILE A 42 10.66 1.12 9.49
CA ILE A 42 11.86 1.69 10.13
C ILE A 42 11.59 3.12 10.61
N GLU A 43 10.72 3.85 9.92
CA GLU A 43 10.33 5.21 10.27
C GLU A 43 9.02 5.25 11.06
N ASP A 44 8.62 4.14 11.68
CA ASP A 44 7.37 4.01 12.41
C ASP A 44 6.12 4.25 11.58
N MET A 45 6.23 4.03 10.27
CA MET A 45 5.10 4.16 9.36
C MET A 45 4.63 2.77 8.95
N PHE A 46 3.41 2.42 9.35
CA PHE A 46 2.87 1.10 9.05
C PHE A 46 1.76 1.22 8.01
N LEU A 47 1.96 0.56 6.87
CA LEU A 47 1.03 0.66 5.75
C LEU A 47 -0.26 -0.08 6.03
N ASN A 48 -1.40 0.59 5.81
CA ASN A 48 -2.70 -0.04 5.89
C ASN A 48 -3.05 -0.73 4.57
N GLU A 49 -4.21 -1.36 4.52
CA GLU A 49 -4.62 -2.11 3.33
C GLU A 49 -4.68 -1.23 2.09
N ARG A 50 -5.17 -0.01 2.20
CA ARG A 50 -5.23 0.91 1.06
C ARG A 50 -3.84 1.21 0.51
N ASN A 51 -2.89 1.49 1.41
CA ASN A 51 -1.51 1.78 0.99
C ASN A 51 -0.90 0.57 0.27
N ILE A 52 -1.18 -0.62 0.77
CA ILE A 52 -0.67 -1.85 0.17
C ILE A 52 -1.31 -2.10 -1.19
N ILE A 53 -2.61 -1.87 -1.32
CA ILE A 53 -3.30 -1.96 -2.61
C ILE A 53 -2.70 -1.00 -3.62
N ASP A 54 -2.42 0.24 -3.19
CA ASP A 54 -1.80 1.24 -4.06
C ASP A 54 -0.41 0.80 -4.52
N ASN A 55 0.38 0.22 -3.64
CA ASN A 55 1.67 -0.35 -4.01
C ASN A 55 1.53 -1.46 -5.04
N ILE A 56 0.54 -2.32 -4.86
CA ILE A 56 0.27 -3.41 -5.80
C ILE A 56 -0.07 -2.85 -7.18
N LYS A 57 -0.92 -1.83 -7.24
CA LYS A 57 -1.30 -1.20 -8.50
C LYS A 57 -0.09 -0.61 -9.22
N ILE A 58 0.79 0.05 -8.48
CA ILE A 58 2.00 0.64 -9.05
C ILE A 58 2.92 -0.46 -9.60
N ILE A 59 3.16 -1.51 -8.83
CA ILE A 59 4.11 -2.54 -9.23
C ILE A 59 3.60 -3.38 -10.39
N LYS A 60 2.29 -3.49 -10.54
CA LYS A 60 1.68 -4.17 -11.68
C LYS A 60 1.54 -3.27 -12.91
N GLY A 61 1.87 -1.99 -12.78
CA GLY A 61 1.71 -1.03 -13.86
C GLY A 61 0.26 -0.59 -14.10
N GLU A 62 -0.64 -0.86 -13.15
CA GLU A 62 -2.05 -0.46 -13.26
C GLU A 62 -2.28 1.00 -12.92
N ALA A 63 -1.36 1.61 -12.17
CA ALA A 63 -1.42 3.02 -11.81
C ALA A 63 -0.01 3.56 -11.63
N THR A 64 0.15 4.87 -11.80
CA THR A 64 1.40 5.54 -11.51
C THR A 64 1.32 6.20 -10.13
N ALA A 65 2.49 6.51 -9.55
CA ALA A 65 2.52 7.24 -8.29
C ALA A 65 1.79 8.58 -8.39
N ASN A 66 1.89 9.26 -9.54
CA ASN A 66 1.20 10.53 -9.76
C ASN A 66 -0.32 10.36 -9.76
N GLU A 67 -0.82 9.30 -10.37
CA GLU A 67 -2.26 9.01 -10.36
C GLU A 67 -2.78 8.79 -8.94
N ILE A 68 -2.02 8.06 -8.13
CA ILE A 68 -2.41 7.79 -6.76
C ILE A 68 -2.37 9.07 -5.92
N ILE A 69 -1.35 9.89 -6.08
CA ILE A 69 -1.27 11.18 -5.40
C ILE A 69 -2.45 12.07 -5.78
N THR A 70 -2.84 12.05 -7.06
CA THR A 70 -4.00 12.82 -7.53
C THR A 70 -5.29 12.34 -6.85
N GLU A 71 -5.46 11.04 -6.69
CA GLU A 71 -6.62 10.50 -5.97
C GLU A 71 -6.66 10.96 -4.51
N TYR A 72 -5.52 10.94 -3.82
CA TYR A 72 -5.43 11.43 -2.45
C TYR A 72 -5.81 12.91 -2.35
N LYS A 73 -5.31 13.71 -3.29
CA LYS A 73 -5.64 15.14 -3.30
C LYS A 73 -7.14 15.38 -3.48
N LYS A 74 -7.78 14.60 -4.34
CA LYS A 74 -9.22 14.70 -4.54
C LYS A 74 -9.99 14.35 -3.27
N GLU A 75 -9.58 13.28 -2.59
CA GLU A 75 -10.24 12.85 -1.36
C GLU A 75 -10.09 13.86 -0.24
N TRP A 76 -8.96 14.55 -0.18
CA TRP A 76 -8.70 15.55 0.85
C TRP A 76 -9.19 16.94 0.48
N GLY A 77 -9.78 17.11 -0.70
CA GLY A 77 -10.23 18.40 -1.17
C GLY A 77 -9.10 19.35 -1.56
N ILE A 78 -7.94 18.83 -1.84
CA ILE A 78 -6.78 19.61 -2.29
C ILE A 78 -6.73 19.58 -3.80
N SER A 79 -6.66 20.72 -4.42
CA SER A 79 -6.60 20.82 -5.88
C SER A 79 -5.19 21.13 -6.37
#